data_9c25d32b9ce84c548155baa6bb26924a
#
_entry.id   9c25d32b9ce84c548155baa6bb26924a
#
_cell.length_a   1.000
_cell.length_b   1.000
_cell.length_c   1.000
_cell.angle_alpha   90.00
_cell.angle_beta   90.00
_cell.angle_gamma   90.00
#
_symmetry.space_group_name_H-M   'P 1'
#
loop_
_entity.id
_entity.type
_entity.pdbx_description
1 polymer ?
#
loop_
_entity_poly.entity_id
_entity_poly.type
_entity_poly.pdbx_seq_one_letter_code
_entity_poly.pdbx_strand_id
1 'polypeptide(L)'
;MIQEVTLENITKQIGKTTVLTDICLTMKCGQIYGITGENGSGKTMLMRVIAGLVSPSTGKLLFDGKNRADANPNIGIMIENASLYPELSGRENLRLLASIRKQATNEDIDRAIRRVGLEPTDKRTFRKYSLGMKQRLMLAQAIMEQPDVLLLDEPTNAIDKKGVELVHQIMSEEASRGAIVLLASHVDYDIRSLCSKVFWIEKGKMQLEV
;
A
#
# COMPACT_ATOMS: atom_id res chain seq x y z
N MET A 1 -16.69 3.47 4.13
CA MET A 1 -15.34 3.14 4.64
C MET A 1 -15.37 1.72 5.15
N ILE A 2 -14.44 0.88 4.73
CA ILE A 2 -14.34 -0.54 5.11
C ILE A 2 -13.92 -0.64 6.59
N GLN A 3 -14.61 -1.45 7.37
CA GLN A 3 -14.35 -1.67 8.79
C GLN A 3 -13.40 -2.84 9.03
N GLU A 4 -13.47 -3.86 8.16
CA GLU A 4 -12.68 -5.08 8.32
C GLU A 4 -12.32 -5.69 6.96
N VAL A 5 -11.09 -6.19 6.86
CA VAL A 5 -10.63 -7.03 5.75
C VAL A 5 -10.25 -8.39 6.29
N THR A 6 -10.85 -9.46 5.75
CA THR A 6 -10.62 -10.84 6.19
C THR A 6 -10.12 -11.70 5.03
N LEU A 7 -9.02 -12.40 5.28
CA LEU A 7 -8.46 -13.43 4.42
C LEU A 7 -8.71 -14.79 5.08
N GLU A 8 -9.39 -15.69 4.36
CA GLU A 8 -9.72 -17.05 4.82
C GLU A 8 -9.01 -18.08 3.93
N ASN A 9 -7.99 -18.73 4.46
CA ASN A 9 -7.23 -19.81 3.81
C ASN A 9 -6.74 -19.44 2.40
N ILE A 10 -6.24 -18.21 2.23
CA ILE A 10 -5.76 -17.72 0.94
C ILE A 10 -4.52 -18.50 0.52
N THR A 11 -4.64 -19.20 -0.60
CA THR A 11 -3.51 -19.86 -1.26
C THR A 11 -3.34 -19.31 -2.67
N LYS A 12 -2.09 -19.05 -3.08
CA LYS A 12 -1.76 -18.60 -4.43
C LYS A 12 -0.68 -19.48 -5.04
N GLN A 13 -1.01 -20.04 -6.21
CA GLN A 13 -0.08 -20.79 -7.06
C GLN A 13 0.22 -20.01 -8.35
N ILE A 14 1.44 -20.09 -8.80
CA ILE A 14 1.91 -19.58 -10.11
C ILE A 14 2.63 -20.73 -10.80
N GLY A 15 2.04 -21.26 -11.86
CA GLY A 15 2.51 -22.47 -12.49
C GLY A 15 2.53 -23.63 -11.49
N LYS A 16 3.71 -24.20 -11.22
CA LYS A 16 3.90 -25.30 -10.26
C LYS A 16 4.34 -24.83 -8.86
N THR A 17 4.54 -23.52 -8.68
CA THR A 17 5.06 -22.97 -7.42
C THR A 17 3.92 -22.38 -6.58
N THR A 18 3.80 -22.81 -5.33
CA THR A 18 2.91 -22.17 -4.36
C THR A 18 3.64 -21.00 -3.71
N VAL A 19 3.10 -19.80 -3.89
CA VAL A 19 3.70 -18.54 -3.39
C VAL A 19 3.07 -18.11 -2.06
N LEU A 20 1.79 -18.41 -1.85
CA LEU A 20 1.08 -18.21 -0.58
C LEU A 20 0.36 -19.50 -0.21
N THR A 21 0.38 -19.89 1.06
CA THR A 21 -0.22 -21.14 1.58
C THR A 21 -1.05 -20.84 2.81
N ASP A 22 -2.37 -21.08 2.71
CA ASP A 22 -3.34 -21.01 3.83
C ASP A 22 -3.21 -19.74 4.69
N ILE A 23 -3.09 -18.57 4.05
CA ILE A 23 -3.01 -17.30 4.75
C ILE A 23 -4.37 -16.97 5.35
N CYS A 24 -4.40 -16.82 6.68
CA CYS A 24 -5.54 -16.32 7.44
C CYS A 24 -5.14 -15.02 8.14
N LEU A 25 -5.86 -13.93 7.88
CA LEU A 25 -5.56 -12.61 8.42
C LEU A 25 -6.84 -11.81 8.55
N THR A 26 -7.03 -11.15 9.68
CA THR A 26 -8.10 -10.16 9.86
C THR A 26 -7.50 -8.82 10.25
N MET A 27 -7.85 -7.78 9.50
CA MET A 27 -7.41 -6.40 9.70
C MET A 27 -8.62 -5.51 9.93
N LYS A 28 -8.55 -4.62 10.93
CA LYS A 28 -9.63 -3.69 11.31
C LYS A 28 -9.26 -2.25 10.98
N CYS A 29 -10.27 -1.44 10.74
CA CYS A 29 -10.11 -0.01 10.48
C CYS A 29 -9.34 0.71 11.60
N GLY A 30 -8.66 1.78 11.26
CA GLY A 30 -7.92 2.60 12.20
C GLY A 30 -6.62 1.98 12.71
N GLN A 31 -6.12 0.90 12.10
CA GLN A 31 -4.94 0.19 12.57
C GLN A 31 -3.88 0.05 11.47
N ILE A 32 -2.63 0.00 11.90
CA ILE A 32 -1.47 -0.28 11.05
C ILE A 32 -0.98 -1.69 11.38
N TYR A 33 -0.92 -2.52 10.34
CA TYR A 33 -0.43 -3.90 10.40
C TYR A 33 0.92 -3.99 9.69
N GLY A 34 1.86 -4.71 10.29
CA GLY A 34 3.18 -4.98 9.70
C GLY A 34 3.27 -6.36 9.11
N ILE A 35 3.96 -6.49 7.98
CA ILE A 35 4.40 -7.76 7.41
C ILE A 35 5.90 -7.72 7.27
N THR A 36 6.58 -8.69 7.89
CA THR A 36 8.03 -8.90 7.80
C THR A 36 8.32 -10.23 7.12
N GLY A 37 9.57 -10.45 6.77
CA GLY A 37 10.03 -11.68 6.12
C GLY A 37 11.05 -11.41 5.02
N GLU A 38 11.75 -12.46 4.60
CA GLU A 38 12.80 -12.38 3.58
C GLU A 38 12.27 -11.93 2.20
N ASN A 39 13.18 -11.50 1.34
CA ASN A 39 12.83 -11.22 -0.05
C ASN A 39 12.35 -12.51 -0.72
N GLY A 40 11.25 -12.40 -1.48
CA GLY A 40 10.62 -13.57 -2.11
C GLY A 40 9.73 -14.40 -1.18
N SER A 41 9.55 -14.04 0.10
CA SER A 41 8.70 -14.79 1.04
C SER A 41 7.20 -14.75 0.71
N GLY A 42 6.73 -13.78 -0.10
CA GLY A 42 5.32 -13.64 -0.50
C GLY A 42 4.65 -12.32 -0.11
N LYS A 43 5.32 -11.39 0.59
CA LYS A 43 4.76 -10.10 1.05
C LYS A 43 4.07 -9.31 -0.06
N THR A 44 4.78 -9.01 -1.13
CA THR A 44 4.23 -8.29 -2.29
C THR A 44 3.09 -9.05 -2.97
N MET A 45 3.16 -10.39 -3.02
CA MET A 45 2.08 -11.21 -3.59
C MET A 45 0.81 -11.11 -2.74
N LEU A 46 0.94 -11.15 -1.42
CA LEU A 46 -0.20 -10.96 -0.52
C LEU A 46 -0.86 -9.60 -0.73
N MET A 47 -0.06 -8.52 -0.82
CA MET A 47 -0.59 -7.19 -1.12
C MET A 47 -1.30 -7.13 -2.48
N ARG A 48 -0.76 -7.76 -3.51
CA ARG A 48 -1.41 -7.86 -4.83
C ARG A 48 -2.73 -8.60 -4.78
N VAL A 49 -2.84 -9.64 -3.95
CA VAL A 49 -4.10 -10.36 -3.73
C VAL A 49 -5.11 -9.46 -3.03
N ILE A 50 -4.74 -8.77 -1.95
CA ILE A 50 -5.62 -7.84 -1.23
C ILE A 50 -6.07 -6.70 -2.15
N ALA A 51 -5.16 -6.15 -2.95
CA ALA A 51 -5.48 -5.12 -3.94
C ALA A 51 -6.39 -5.61 -5.09
N GLY A 52 -6.57 -6.94 -5.23
CA GLY A 52 -7.32 -7.53 -6.35
C GLY A 52 -6.60 -7.45 -7.69
N LEU A 53 -5.29 -7.19 -7.68
CA LEU A 53 -4.45 -7.24 -8.88
C LEU A 53 -4.17 -8.68 -9.31
N VAL A 54 -4.28 -9.62 -8.37
CA VAL A 54 -4.11 -11.06 -8.59
C VAL A 54 -5.20 -11.80 -7.81
N SER A 55 -5.93 -12.70 -8.47
CA SER A 55 -6.89 -13.57 -7.79
C SER A 55 -6.17 -14.68 -7.01
N PRO A 56 -6.61 -15.03 -5.79
CA PRO A 56 -6.13 -16.22 -5.11
C PRO A 56 -6.48 -17.48 -5.92
N SER A 57 -5.74 -18.56 -5.70
CA SER A 57 -6.06 -19.87 -6.29
C SER A 57 -7.17 -20.57 -5.51
N THR A 58 -7.14 -20.43 -4.18
CA THR A 58 -8.19 -20.90 -3.24
C THR A 58 -8.30 -19.93 -2.08
N GLY A 59 -9.36 -20.07 -1.29
CA GLY A 59 -9.66 -19.21 -0.14
C GLY A 59 -10.56 -18.03 -0.51
N LYS A 60 -10.85 -17.18 0.47
CA LYS A 60 -11.75 -16.03 0.31
C LYS A 60 -11.10 -14.76 0.83
N LEU A 61 -11.26 -13.68 0.09
CA LEU A 61 -10.93 -12.31 0.51
C LEU A 61 -12.24 -11.55 0.67
N LEU A 62 -12.51 -11.07 1.87
CA LEU A 62 -13.74 -10.40 2.24
C LEU A 62 -13.46 -8.99 2.77
N PHE A 63 -14.35 -8.07 2.44
CA PHE A 63 -14.39 -6.69 2.93
C PHE A 63 -15.75 -6.51 3.61
N ASP A 64 -15.78 -6.33 4.93
CA ASP A 64 -17.00 -6.31 5.75
C ASP A 64 -17.90 -7.53 5.49
N GLY A 65 -17.29 -8.72 5.41
CA GLY A 65 -17.95 -9.99 5.13
C GLY A 65 -18.43 -10.18 3.69
N LYS A 66 -18.20 -9.22 2.80
CA LYS A 66 -18.60 -9.27 1.38
C LYS A 66 -17.39 -9.49 0.47
N ASN A 67 -17.63 -10.09 -0.69
CA ASN A 67 -16.59 -10.15 -1.72
C ASN A 67 -16.23 -8.74 -2.26
N ARG A 68 -15.10 -8.63 -2.96
CA ARG A 68 -14.61 -7.35 -3.46
C ARG A 68 -15.59 -6.61 -4.39
N ALA A 69 -16.32 -7.36 -5.24
CA ALA A 69 -17.23 -6.74 -6.21
C ALA A 69 -18.42 -6.07 -5.52
N ASP A 70 -18.93 -6.68 -4.45
CA ASP A 70 -20.07 -6.17 -3.69
C ASP A 70 -19.67 -5.07 -2.69
N ALA A 71 -18.47 -5.19 -2.10
CA ALA A 71 -17.95 -4.20 -1.15
C ALA A 71 -17.39 -2.95 -1.83
N ASN A 72 -16.85 -3.10 -3.05
CA ASN A 72 -16.21 -2.03 -3.84
C ASN A 72 -15.24 -1.15 -3.03
N PRO A 73 -14.23 -1.72 -2.35
CA PRO A 73 -13.33 -0.99 -1.47
C PRO A 73 -12.48 0.02 -2.26
N ASN A 74 -12.24 1.18 -1.68
CA ASN A 74 -11.24 2.10 -2.19
C ASN A 74 -9.87 1.69 -1.66
N ILE A 75 -8.99 1.18 -2.52
CA ILE A 75 -7.67 0.68 -2.15
C ILE A 75 -6.59 1.55 -2.77
N GLY A 76 -5.76 2.15 -1.91
CA GLY A 76 -4.49 2.78 -2.27
C GLY A 76 -3.36 1.77 -2.19
N ILE A 77 -2.51 1.73 -3.20
CA ILE A 77 -1.42 0.77 -3.24
C ILE A 77 -0.12 1.42 -3.71
N MET A 78 0.95 1.14 -2.98
CA MET A 78 2.32 1.45 -3.34
C MET A 78 3.12 0.15 -3.24
N ILE A 79 3.45 -0.44 -4.37
CA ILE A 79 4.24 -1.68 -4.46
C ILE A 79 5.53 -1.42 -5.20
N GLU A 80 6.54 -2.24 -4.88
CA GLU A 80 7.83 -2.20 -5.53
C GLU A 80 7.68 -2.38 -7.07
N ASN A 81 8.54 -1.70 -7.81
CA ASN A 81 8.58 -1.69 -9.29
C ASN A 81 7.33 -1.09 -9.98
N ALA A 82 6.42 -0.46 -9.26
CA ALA A 82 5.44 0.39 -9.89
C ALA A 82 6.13 1.66 -10.41
N SER A 83 5.82 2.07 -11.62
CA SER A 83 6.42 3.26 -12.23
C SER A 83 5.34 4.17 -12.82
N LEU A 84 5.54 5.45 -12.62
CA LEU A 84 4.76 6.50 -13.27
C LEU A 84 5.37 6.83 -14.65
N TYR A 85 4.64 7.58 -15.46
CA TYR A 85 5.10 7.99 -16.78
C TYR A 85 6.29 8.93 -16.67
N PRO A 86 7.47 8.56 -17.20
CA PRO A 86 8.70 9.31 -16.97
C PRO A 86 8.71 10.68 -17.63
N GLU A 87 7.92 10.88 -18.68
CA GLU A 87 7.85 12.12 -19.47
C GLU A 87 6.88 13.17 -18.89
N LEU A 88 5.98 12.75 -17.98
CA LEU A 88 5.03 13.63 -17.32
C LEU A 88 5.63 14.19 -16.01
N SER A 89 5.19 15.38 -15.62
CA SER A 89 5.45 15.91 -14.27
C SER A 89 4.74 15.08 -13.19
N GLY A 90 5.08 15.27 -11.92
CA GLY A 90 4.42 14.57 -10.82
C GLY A 90 2.91 14.80 -10.81
N ARG A 91 2.49 16.08 -10.98
CA ARG A 91 1.07 16.44 -10.99
C ARG A 91 0.30 15.86 -12.19
N GLU A 92 0.91 15.87 -13.38
CA GLU A 92 0.30 15.29 -14.58
C GLU A 92 0.11 13.79 -14.46
N ASN A 93 1.09 13.08 -13.87
CA ASN A 93 0.97 11.66 -13.56
C ASN A 93 -0.24 11.38 -12.67
N LEU A 94 -0.38 12.10 -11.55
CA LEU A 94 -1.50 11.88 -10.63
C LEU A 94 -2.84 12.24 -11.26
N ARG A 95 -2.92 13.32 -12.08
CA ARG A 95 -4.12 13.65 -12.84
C ARG A 95 -4.55 12.56 -13.81
N LEU A 96 -3.58 11.95 -14.52
CA LEU A 96 -3.86 10.86 -15.44
C LEU A 96 -4.45 9.65 -14.67
N LEU A 97 -3.87 9.27 -13.53
CA LEU A 97 -4.38 8.17 -12.71
C LEU A 97 -5.75 8.50 -12.10
N ALA A 98 -5.94 9.70 -11.57
CA ALA A 98 -7.23 10.16 -11.03
C ALA A 98 -8.35 10.15 -12.08
N SER A 99 -8.02 10.36 -13.37
CA SER A 99 -9.00 10.35 -14.47
C SER A 99 -9.64 8.98 -14.71
N ILE A 100 -8.99 7.90 -14.26
CA ILE A 100 -9.49 6.52 -14.41
C ILE A 100 -10.71 6.28 -13.52
N ARG A 101 -10.59 6.60 -12.24
CA ARG A 101 -11.67 6.40 -11.25
C ARG A 101 -12.55 7.63 -11.06
N LYS A 102 -12.06 8.83 -11.40
CA LYS A 102 -12.72 10.12 -11.25
C LYS A 102 -13.18 10.42 -9.83
N GLN A 103 -12.41 9.96 -8.83
CA GLN A 103 -12.71 10.17 -7.41
C GLN A 103 -11.93 11.35 -6.82
N ALA A 104 -10.67 11.55 -7.24
CA ALA A 104 -9.86 12.67 -6.78
C ALA A 104 -10.02 13.89 -7.68
N THR A 105 -10.20 15.05 -7.04
CA THR A 105 -10.20 16.37 -7.69
C THR A 105 -8.77 16.88 -7.90
N ASN A 106 -8.60 18.00 -8.63
CA ASN A 106 -7.29 18.64 -8.75
C ASN A 106 -6.76 19.12 -7.39
N GLU A 107 -7.65 19.56 -6.48
CA GLU A 107 -7.29 19.97 -5.11
C GLU A 107 -6.83 18.79 -4.26
N ASP A 108 -7.45 17.63 -4.41
CA ASP A 108 -7.02 16.40 -3.73
C ASP A 108 -5.63 15.96 -4.19
N ILE A 109 -5.36 16.05 -5.49
CA ILE A 109 -4.04 15.77 -6.08
C ILE A 109 -2.99 16.72 -5.50
N ASP A 110 -3.27 18.04 -5.53
CA ASP A 110 -2.34 19.06 -5.03
C ASP A 110 -2.10 18.90 -3.53
N ARG A 111 -3.12 18.55 -2.76
CA ARG A 111 -3.03 18.23 -1.33
C ARG A 111 -2.15 17.01 -1.09
N ALA A 112 -2.36 15.92 -1.84
CA ALA A 112 -1.55 14.70 -1.69
C ALA A 112 -0.06 14.96 -2.01
N ILE A 113 0.24 15.73 -3.06
CA ILE A 113 1.61 16.12 -3.42
C ILE A 113 2.26 16.93 -2.29
N ARG A 114 1.55 17.92 -1.70
CA ARG A 114 2.08 18.70 -0.57
C ARG A 114 2.28 17.84 0.68
N ARG A 115 1.35 16.92 0.97
CA ARG A 115 1.46 16.02 2.13
C ARG A 115 2.73 15.18 2.10
N VAL A 116 3.21 14.80 0.93
CA VAL A 116 4.46 14.04 0.79
C VAL A 116 5.70 14.95 0.67
N GLY A 117 5.57 16.26 0.93
CA GLY A 117 6.67 17.22 0.88
C GLY A 117 7.18 17.50 -0.53
N LEU A 118 6.31 17.39 -1.54
CA LEU A 118 6.59 17.78 -2.92
C LEU A 118 5.79 19.03 -3.29
N GLU A 119 6.20 19.70 -4.37
CA GLU A 119 5.56 20.91 -4.86
C GLU A 119 4.67 20.61 -6.08
N PRO A 120 3.33 20.89 -6.04
CA PRO A 120 2.43 20.65 -7.16
C PRO A 120 2.77 21.43 -8.43
N THR A 121 3.44 22.57 -8.28
CA THR A 121 3.84 23.42 -9.41
C THR A 121 5.17 23.04 -10.03
N ASP A 122 5.85 22.00 -9.51
CA ASP A 122 7.09 21.50 -10.08
C ASP A 122 6.85 20.91 -11.47
N LYS A 123 7.41 21.59 -12.49
CA LYS A 123 7.27 21.19 -13.91
C LYS A 123 8.31 20.18 -14.37
N ARG A 124 9.23 19.76 -13.50
CA ARG A 124 10.21 18.71 -13.86
C ARG A 124 9.47 17.41 -14.16
N THR A 125 9.92 16.71 -15.19
CA THR A 125 9.40 15.39 -15.51
C THR A 125 9.79 14.38 -14.44
N PHE A 126 8.98 13.35 -14.24
CA PHE A 126 9.20 12.27 -13.27
C PHE A 126 10.58 11.59 -13.45
N ARG A 127 11.07 11.53 -14.70
CA ARG A 127 12.41 11.03 -15.02
C ARG A 127 13.50 11.79 -14.25
N LYS A 128 13.32 13.11 -14.04
CA LYS A 128 14.30 14.00 -13.37
C LYS A 128 14.17 14.01 -11.84
N TYR A 129 13.21 13.29 -11.28
CA TYR A 129 13.05 13.19 -9.83
C TYR A 129 14.17 12.32 -9.24
N SER A 130 14.65 12.69 -8.05
CA SER A 130 15.50 11.81 -7.25
C SER A 130 14.70 10.55 -6.84
N LEU A 131 15.41 9.49 -6.44
CA LEU A 131 14.73 8.26 -6.02
C LEU A 131 13.76 8.51 -4.85
N GLY A 132 14.18 9.29 -3.84
CA GLY A 132 13.29 9.66 -2.73
C GLY A 132 12.10 10.54 -3.16
N MET A 133 12.25 11.43 -4.16
CA MET A 133 11.10 12.16 -4.72
C MET A 133 10.14 11.23 -5.44
N LYS A 134 10.65 10.26 -6.20
CA LYS A 134 9.83 9.24 -6.87
C LYS A 134 9.03 8.43 -5.85
N GLN A 135 9.67 7.98 -4.78
CA GLN A 135 9.05 7.22 -3.71
C GLN A 135 7.93 8.02 -3.04
N ARG A 136 8.20 9.29 -2.71
CA ARG A 136 7.19 10.19 -2.13
C ARG A 136 6.02 10.46 -3.07
N LEU A 137 6.25 10.59 -4.38
CA LEU A 137 5.17 10.75 -5.35
C LEU A 137 4.31 9.48 -5.48
N MET A 138 4.92 8.29 -5.38
CA MET A 138 4.20 7.00 -5.34
C MET A 138 3.29 6.92 -4.10
N LEU A 139 3.76 7.41 -2.95
CA LEU A 139 2.92 7.51 -1.75
C LEU A 139 1.77 8.51 -1.98
N ALA A 140 2.04 9.67 -2.59
CA ALA A 140 0.98 10.63 -2.93
C ALA A 140 -0.12 10.00 -3.81
N GLN A 141 0.28 9.21 -4.81
CA GLN A 141 -0.64 8.43 -5.64
C GLN A 141 -1.51 7.48 -4.83
N ALA A 142 -0.93 6.77 -3.86
CA ALA A 142 -1.64 5.80 -3.04
C ALA A 142 -2.69 6.45 -2.11
N ILE A 143 -2.45 7.70 -1.65
CA ILE A 143 -3.32 8.39 -0.68
C ILE A 143 -4.26 9.45 -1.28
N MET A 144 -4.08 9.86 -2.55
CA MET A 144 -4.81 11.00 -3.14
C MET A 144 -6.33 10.80 -3.17
N GLU A 145 -6.80 9.56 -3.24
CA GLU A 145 -8.22 9.20 -3.26
C GLU A 145 -8.78 8.83 -1.87
N GLN A 146 -8.03 9.08 -0.79
CA GLN A 146 -8.42 8.79 0.59
C GLN A 146 -8.88 7.32 0.76
N PRO A 147 -7.99 6.34 0.55
CA PRO A 147 -8.37 4.93 0.49
C PRO A 147 -8.94 4.40 1.82
N ASP A 148 -9.83 3.39 1.73
CA ASP A 148 -10.27 2.61 2.89
C ASP A 148 -9.17 1.65 3.36
N VAL A 149 -8.39 1.13 2.40
CA VAL A 149 -7.27 0.22 2.65
C VAL A 149 -6.02 0.76 1.95
N LEU A 150 -4.96 0.98 2.70
CA LEU A 150 -3.68 1.47 2.20
C LEU A 150 -2.63 0.37 2.31
N LEU A 151 -2.07 -0.05 1.18
CA LEU A 151 -1.08 -1.11 1.07
C LEU A 151 0.26 -0.51 0.66
N LEU A 152 1.28 -0.63 1.51
CA LEU A 152 2.59 -0.01 1.33
C LEU A 152 3.70 -1.06 1.38
N ASP A 153 4.38 -1.29 0.25
CA ASP A 153 5.51 -2.20 0.14
C ASP A 153 6.81 -1.38 0.12
N GLU A 154 7.59 -1.47 1.20
CA GLU A 154 8.86 -0.77 1.40
C GLU A 154 8.79 0.76 1.18
N PRO A 155 7.84 1.48 1.80
CA PRO A 155 7.59 2.89 1.48
C PRO A 155 8.71 3.85 1.89
N THR A 156 9.60 3.43 2.79
CA THR A 156 10.72 4.22 3.32
C THR A 156 12.04 3.98 2.59
N ASN A 157 12.07 3.04 1.64
CA ASN A 157 13.28 2.75 0.88
C ASN A 157 13.77 3.98 0.12
N ALA A 158 15.10 4.23 0.22
CA ALA A 158 15.79 5.32 -0.47
C ALA A 158 15.32 6.74 -0.12
N ILE A 159 14.69 6.91 1.04
CA ILE A 159 14.26 8.19 1.59
C ILE A 159 15.19 8.59 2.74
N ASP A 160 15.46 9.88 2.88
CA ASP A 160 16.25 10.42 3.99
C ASP A 160 15.45 10.38 5.31
N LYS A 161 16.13 10.58 6.45
CA LYS A 161 15.50 10.49 7.77
C LYS A 161 14.26 11.36 7.91
N LYS A 162 14.29 12.60 7.41
CA LYS A 162 13.13 13.50 7.46
C LYS A 162 11.96 12.98 6.60
N GLY A 163 12.28 12.39 5.45
CA GLY A 163 11.28 11.75 4.60
C GLY A 163 10.67 10.50 5.25
N VAL A 164 11.44 9.71 5.99
CA VAL A 164 10.93 8.56 6.76
C VAL A 164 9.94 9.05 7.83
N GLU A 165 10.30 10.06 8.61
CA GLU A 165 9.40 10.66 9.62
C GLU A 165 8.09 11.15 9.00
N LEU A 166 8.15 11.79 7.82
CA LEU A 166 6.99 12.23 7.07
C LEU A 166 6.10 11.06 6.61
N VAL A 167 6.70 9.98 6.10
CA VAL A 167 5.97 8.76 5.70
C VAL A 167 5.27 8.14 6.91
N HIS A 168 5.94 8.05 8.06
CA HIS A 168 5.37 7.56 9.32
C HIS A 168 4.17 8.41 9.77
N GLN A 169 4.31 9.73 9.71
CA GLN A 169 3.22 10.65 10.04
C GLN A 169 2.01 10.41 9.11
N ILE A 170 2.22 10.29 7.81
CA ILE A 170 1.16 10.04 6.83
C ILE A 170 0.43 8.72 7.13
N MET A 171 1.17 7.63 7.40
CA MET A 171 0.56 6.35 7.75
C MET A 171 -0.31 6.46 9.02
N SER A 172 0.18 7.17 10.04
CA SER A 172 -0.57 7.40 11.27
C SER A 172 -1.82 8.26 11.06
N GLU A 173 -1.75 9.28 10.20
CA GLU A 173 -2.89 10.11 9.81
C GLU A 173 -3.95 9.30 9.05
N GLU A 174 -3.53 8.46 8.09
CA GLU A 174 -4.45 7.59 7.35
C GLU A 174 -5.15 6.57 8.27
N ALA A 175 -4.40 5.95 9.19
CA ALA A 175 -5.00 5.06 10.19
C ALA A 175 -5.96 5.83 11.11
N SER A 176 -5.58 7.01 11.60
CA SER A 176 -6.43 7.85 12.45
C SER A 176 -7.72 8.30 11.74
N ARG A 177 -7.68 8.46 10.41
CA ARG A 177 -8.86 8.72 9.58
C ARG A 177 -9.80 7.51 9.49
N GLY A 178 -9.33 6.32 9.89
CA GLY A 178 -10.06 5.06 9.84
C GLY A 178 -9.62 4.12 8.72
N ALA A 179 -8.59 4.43 7.95
CA ALA A 179 -8.06 3.50 6.95
C ALA A 179 -7.42 2.28 7.62
N ILE A 180 -7.51 1.13 6.97
CA ILE A 180 -6.70 -0.05 7.29
C ILE A 180 -5.36 0.12 6.58
N VAL A 181 -4.25 0.15 7.32
CA VAL A 181 -2.91 0.29 6.72
C VAL A 181 -2.17 -1.04 6.85
N LEU A 182 -1.63 -1.53 5.74
CA LEU A 182 -0.76 -2.71 5.71
C LEU A 182 0.61 -2.30 5.17
N LEU A 183 1.62 -2.41 6.03
CA LEU A 183 3.02 -2.07 5.77
C LEU A 183 3.85 -3.34 5.63
N ALA A 184 4.49 -3.54 4.47
CA ALA A 184 5.60 -4.48 4.36
C ALA A 184 6.91 -3.71 4.45
N SER A 185 7.76 -4.07 5.39
CA SER A 185 9.09 -3.49 5.56
C SER A 185 10.05 -4.51 6.16
N HIS A 186 11.34 -4.38 5.80
CA HIS A 186 12.43 -5.09 6.46
C HIS A 186 13.16 -4.21 7.49
N VAL A 187 12.70 -2.97 7.69
CA VAL A 187 13.25 -2.03 8.65
C VAL A 187 12.52 -2.17 9.98
N ASP A 188 13.20 -2.75 10.97
CA ASP A 188 12.66 -2.97 12.32
C ASP A 188 12.03 -1.72 12.95
N TYR A 189 12.65 -0.57 12.73
CA TYR A 189 12.16 0.70 13.28
C TYR A 189 10.78 1.06 12.74
N ASP A 190 10.52 0.90 11.43
CA ASP A 190 9.23 1.19 10.83
C ASP A 190 8.13 0.30 11.43
N ILE A 191 8.44 -0.99 11.54
CA ILE A 191 7.52 -2.00 12.05
C ILE A 191 7.18 -1.77 13.52
N ARG A 192 8.20 -1.63 14.38
CA ARG A 192 8.02 -1.52 15.85
C ARG A 192 7.39 -0.20 16.27
N SER A 193 7.64 0.89 15.54
CA SER A 193 7.13 2.22 15.91
C SER A 193 5.68 2.47 15.50
N LEU A 194 5.17 1.75 14.49
CA LEU A 194 3.90 2.05 13.85
C LEU A 194 2.86 0.94 13.97
N CYS A 195 3.29 -0.31 13.92
CA CYS A 195 2.37 -1.43 13.74
C CYS A 195 1.75 -1.88 15.06
N SER A 196 0.43 -2.03 15.07
CA SER A 196 -0.32 -2.60 16.20
C SER A 196 -0.18 -4.12 16.30
N LYS A 197 0.05 -4.78 15.15
CA LYS A 197 0.32 -6.22 15.03
C LYS A 197 1.30 -6.44 13.89
N VAL A 198 2.19 -7.40 14.06
CA VAL A 198 3.21 -7.78 13.08
C VAL A 198 3.05 -9.25 12.72
N PHE A 199 3.17 -9.56 11.45
CA PHE A 199 3.11 -10.91 10.91
C PHE A 199 4.41 -11.21 10.17
N TRP A 200 4.97 -12.39 10.45
CA TRP A 200 6.10 -12.91 9.70
C TRP A 200 5.62 -13.79 8.56
N ILE A 201 6.14 -13.57 7.36
CA ILE A 201 5.91 -14.46 6.21
C ILE A 201 7.21 -15.18 5.85
N GLU A 202 7.16 -16.50 5.87
CA GLU A 202 8.26 -17.36 5.43
C GLU A 202 7.72 -18.41 4.45
N LYS A 203 8.36 -18.51 3.27
CA LYS A 203 7.99 -19.49 2.22
C LYS A 203 6.48 -19.55 1.94
N GLY A 204 5.85 -18.38 1.91
CA GLY A 204 4.41 -18.23 1.65
C GLY A 204 3.47 -18.58 2.81
N LYS A 205 3.97 -18.89 3.99
CA LYS A 205 3.19 -19.13 5.21
C LYS A 205 3.30 -17.94 6.14
N MET A 206 2.20 -17.60 6.82
CA MET A 206 2.14 -16.48 7.75
C MET A 206 2.03 -16.96 9.18
N GLN A 207 2.73 -16.28 10.08
CA GLN A 207 2.63 -16.46 11.53
C GLN A 207 2.55 -15.10 12.21
N LEU A 208 1.81 -14.99 13.30
CA LEU A 208 1.81 -13.78 14.12
C LEU A 208 3.18 -13.72 14.84
N GLU A 209 3.86 -12.60 14.70
CA GLU A 209 5.05 -12.27 15.47
C GLU A 209 4.58 -11.78 16.85
N VAL A 210 4.99 -12.47 17.91
CA VAL A 210 4.57 -12.19 19.31
C VAL A 210 5.33 -10.99 19.87
#